data_77ade047bb467aa5bf021b9b3dc28f94
#
_entry.id   77ade047bb467aa5bf021b9b3dc28f94
#
_cell.length_a   1.000
_cell.length_b   1.000
_cell.length_c   1.000
_cell.angle_alpha   90.00
_cell.angle_beta   90.00
_cell.angle_gamma   90.00
#
_symmetry.space_group_name_H-M   'P 1'
#
loop_
_entity.id
_entity.type
_entity.pdbx_description
1 polymer ?
#
loop_
_entity_poly.entity_id
_entity_poly.type
_entity_poly.pdbx_seq_one_letter_code
_entity_poly.pdbx_strand_id
1 'polypeptide(L)'
;FQVNVAALEKVQPKDLEASEISVRLGATWIPAEYVQQFLEELLDAPYYTRRMVKVEFAAYTGSWTITNKKFGDGNIKATVTYGTNRANAYLIAENALNLRSTQIRDKVTAADGSVSWVLNKEATQAAQEKQRQICEQFQDWIFKEPERRQRLVAIYNEKFNALRPREYDGSHLKFPGMNPEITLRPHQLNAIAHVLYGNNVLLAHEVGAGKTYEMVASAMEKKRLGLCNKTLIVVPNHLTEQMASEALLLYPNAEILVAKKTDFKKENRKKFCARIATGNYDIIVIGHSQFEKIPLSAERQNMYLQRQIDDVIDQIALLKSSRAENFTIKQMERTRKQLKKKLDKLNDQQ
;
A
#
# COMPACT_ATOMS: atom_id res chain seq x y z
N PHE A 1 -18.79 34.89 -7.15
CA PHE A 1 -17.87 34.40 -6.12
C PHE A 1 -18.63 33.98 -4.86
N GLN A 2 -19.40 34.89 -4.22
CA GLN A 2 -20.15 34.63 -2.98
C GLN A 2 -21.12 33.44 -3.08
N VAL A 3 -21.84 33.29 -4.20
CA VAL A 3 -22.75 32.15 -4.45
C VAL A 3 -21.99 30.82 -4.48
N ASN A 4 -20.80 30.81 -5.08
CA ASN A 4 -19.97 29.61 -5.13
C ASN A 4 -19.38 29.26 -3.75
N VAL A 5 -18.98 30.25 -2.97
CA VAL A 5 -18.51 30.05 -1.58
C VAL A 5 -19.63 29.45 -0.73
N ALA A 6 -20.82 30.03 -0.75
CA ALA A 6 -21.97 29.53 0.01
C ALA A 6 -22.41 28.11 -0.43
N ALA A 7 -22.24 27.77 -1.72
CA ALA A 7 -22.49 26.42 -2.21
C ALA A 7 -21.42 25.42 -1.74
N LEU A 8 -20.16 25.82 -1.71
CA LEU A 8 -19.06 25.00 -1.19
C LEU A 8 -19.15 24.77 0.32
N GLU A 9 -19.53 25.79 1.08
CA GLU A 9 -19.74 25.67 2.53
C GLU A 9 -20.82 24.65 2.88
N LYS A 10 -21.89 24.57 2.08
CA LYS A 10 -22.99 23.60 2.29
C LYS A 10 -22.59 22.14 2.04
N VAL A 11 -21.57 21.90 1.23
CA VAL A 11 -21.13 20.55 0.85
C VAL A 11 -19.89 20.09 1.60
N GLN A 12 -19.27 20.94 2.41
CA GLN A 12 -18.15 20.54 3.25
C GLN A 12 -18.59 19.50 4.27
N PRO A 13 -17.80 18.42 4.48
CA PRO A 13 -18.06 17.47 5.54
C PRO A 13 -17.93 18.17 6.90
N LYS A 14 -18.69 17.70 7.89
CA LYS A 14 -18.50 18.11 9.27
C LYS A 14 -17.16 17.61 9.77
N ASP A 15 -16.49 18.40 10.60
CA ASP A 15 -15.27 17.97 11.27
C ASP A 15 -15.54 16.73 12.12
N LEU A 16 -14.67 15.73 11.95
CA LEU A 16 -14.68 14.52 12.76
C LEU A 16 -14.13 14.82 14.14
N GLU A 17 -14.74 14.22 15.16
CA GLU A 17 -14.25 14.26 16.53
C GLU A 17 -13.18 13.19 16.78
N ALA A 18 -12.41 13.33 17.86
CA ALA A 18 -11.35 12.36 18.21
C ALA A 18 -11.85 10.92 18.37
N SER A 19 -13.09 10.74 18.79
CA SER A 19 -13.77 9.43 18.92
C SER A 19 -14.05 8.75 17.58
N GLU A 20 -14.14 9.54 16.51
CA GLU A 20 -14.44 9.07 15.14
C GLU A 20 -13.15 8.81 14.35
N ILE A 21 -12.00 9.25 14.87
CA ILE A 21 -10.70 9.12 14.19
C ILE A 21 -9.98 7.87 14.71
N SER A 22 -9.86 6.86 13.86
CA SER A 22 -9.06 5.67 14.16
C SER A 22 -7.56 5.98 14.00
N VAL A 23 -6.80 5.77 15.07
CA VAL A 23 -5.36 6.04 15.10
C VAL A 23 -4.59 4.77 15.44
N ARG A 24 -3.48 4.56 14.75
CA ARG A 24 -2.52 3.48 15.06
C ARG A 24 -1.09 4.02 15.10
N LEU A 25 -0.24 3.35 15.84
CA LEU A 25 1.19 3.62 15.82
C LEU A 25 1.74 3.38 14.41
N GLY A 26 2.47 4.36 13.86
CA GLY A 26 2.98 4.34 12.48
C GLY A 26 2.08 5.01 11.45
N ALA A 27 0.96 5.62 11.86
CA ALA A 27 0.17 6.45 10.96
C ALA A 27 1.01 7.65 10.49
N THR A 28 1.18 7.78 9.19
CA THR A 28 2.13 8.73 8.56
C THR A 28 1.70 10.21 8.66
N TRP A 29 0.46 10.46 9.03
CA TRP A 29 -0.06 11.81 9.23
C TRP A 29 0.26 12.38 10.61
N ILE A 30 0.64 11.54 11.57
CA ILE A 30 1.01 11.94 12.93
C ILE A 30 2.43 12.51 12.90
N PRO A 31 2.65 13.73 13.40
CA PRO A 31 3.98 14.30 13.51
C PRO A 31 4.92 13.43 14.36
N ALA A 32 6.18 13.32 13.93
CA ALA A 32 7.18 12.49 14.60
C ALA A 32 7.43 12.92 16.06
N GLU A 33 7.21 14.20 16.36
CA GLU A 33 7.31 14.77 17.71
C GLU A 33 6.38 14.07 18.72
N TYR A 34 5.16 13.70 18.32
CA TYR A 34 4.22 13.00 19.21
C TYR A 34 4.60 11.54 19.41
N VAL A 35 5.18 10.91 18.41
CA VAL A 35 5.72 9.54 18.56
C VAL A 35 6.95 9.57 19.48
N GLN A 36 7.80 10.58 19.37
CA GLN A 36 8.92 10.82 20.25
C GLN A 36 8.44 11.00 21.70
N GLN A 37 7.49 11.91 21.91
CA GLN A 37 6.91 12.19 23.23
C GLN A 37 6.28 10.92 23.84
N PHE A 38 5.52 10.16 23.05
CA PHE A 38 4.93 8.92 23.50
C PHE A 38 5.99 7.94 24.04
N LEU A 39 7.06 7.70 23.28
CA LEU A 39 8.10 6.78 23.71
C LEU A 39 8.87 7.29 24.93
N GLU A 40 9.07 8.60 25.06
CA GLU A 40 9.69 9.22 26.22
C GLU A 40 8.86 9.03 27.49
N GLU A 41 7.55 9.20 27.40
CA GLU A 41 6.62 9.03 28.52
C GLU A 41 6.42 7.54 28.84
N LEU A 42 6.17 6.68 27.83
CA LEU A 42 5.97 5.24 28.02
C LEU A 42 7.13 4.58 28.75
N LEU A 43 8.34 4.92 28.33
CA LEU A 43 9.56 4.32 28.85
C LEU A 43 10.14 5.06 30.04
N ASP A 44 9.51 6.17 30.47
CA ASP A 44 10.07 7.06 31.50
C ASP A 44 11.54 7.37 31.25
N ALA A 45 11.81 7.79 30.02
CA ALA A 45 13.16 7.91 29.51
C ALA A 45 13.97 8.97 30.26
N PRO A 46 15.17 8.67 30.77
CA PRO A 46 16.03 9.65 31.40
C PRO A 46 16.43 10.76 30.44
N TYR A 47 16.77 11.94 30.99
CA TYR A 47 17.08 13.14 30.21
C TYR A 47 18.11 12.91 29.09
N TYR A 48 19.18 12.19 29.38
CA TYR A 48 20.21 11.88 28.38
C TYR A 48 19.68 11.01 27.24
N THR A 49 18.80 10.04 27.55
CA THR A 49 18.18 9.15 26.52
C THR A 49 17.26 9.97 25.63
N ARG A 50 16.43 10.85 26.18
CA ARG A 50 15.55 11.76 25.42
C ARG A 50 16.32 12.63 24.42
N ARG A 51 17.54 13.04 24.81
CA ARG A 51 18.40 13.86 23.95
C ARG A 51 19.03 13.06 22.83
N MET A 52 19.40 11.80 23.07
CA MET A 52 20.18 10.97 22.15
C MET A 52 19.32 10.13 21.21
N VAL A 53 18.20 9.59 21.69
CA VAL A 53 17.25 8.81 20.90
C VAL A 53 16.30 9.77 20.18
N LYS A 54 16.22 9.66 18.87
CA LYS A 54 15.33 10.50 18.04
C LYS A 54 14.46 9.63 17.14
N VAL A 55 13.20 10.03 17.02
CA VAL A 55 12.22 9.44 16.10
C VAL A 55 12.15 10.33 14.87
N GLU A 56 12.39 9.75 13.70
CA GLU A 56 12.41 10.45 12.43
C GLU A 56 11.49 9.76 11.44
N PHE A 57 10.76 10.55 10.64
CA PHE A 57 9.90 10.06 9.59
C PHE A 57 10.33 10.61 8.25
N ALA A 58 10.61 9.72 7.30
CA ALA A 58 10.94 10.10 5.93
C ALA A 58 9.67 10.06 5.06
N ALA A 59 9.06 11.20 4.80
CA ALA A 59 7.78 11.31 4.10
C ALA A 59 7.80 10.66 2.69
N TYR A 60 8.91 10.78 1.95
CA TYR A 60 9.02 10.24 0.61
C TYR A 60 9.03 8.70 0.57
N THR A 61 9.69 8.06 1.52
CA THR A 61 9.78 6.59 1.60
C THR A 61 8.70 5.99 2.51
N GLY A 62 7.96 6.84 3.23
CA GLY A 62 6.95 6.42 4.20
C GLY A 62 7.53 5.63 5.38
N SER A 63 8.84 5.78 5.65
CA SER A 63 9.54 4.95 6.64
C SER A 63 9.90 5.72 7.90
N TRP A 64 9.72 5.07 9.03
CA TRP A 64 10.09 5.55 10.34
C TRP A 64 11.45 5.00 10.76
N THR A 65 12.25 5.80 11.44
CA THR A 65 13.53 5.38 12.01
C THR A 65 13.67 5.92 13.42
N ILE A 66 14.12 5.06 14.33
CA ILE A 66 14.52 5.46 15.68
C ILE A 66 16.04 5.38 15.74
N THR A 67 16.69 6.52 15.96
CA THR A 67 18.16 6.57 16.04
C THR A 67 18.65 6.17 17.45
N ASN A 68 19.90 5.72 17.54
CA ASN A 68 20.57 5.47 18.83
C ASN A 68 19.83 4.54 19.82
N LYS A 69 19.08 3.57 19.33
CA LYS A 69 18.21 2.64 20.10
C LYS A 69 18.91 1.99 21.29
N LYS A 70 20.24 1.75 21.20
CA LYS A 70 21.03 1.14 22.28
C LYS A 70 21.09 1.97 23.57
N PHE A 71 20.81 3.28 23.52
CA PHE A 71 20.71 4.08 24.73
C PHE A 71 19.53 3.67 25.63
N GLY A 72 18.60 2.87 25.12
CA GLY A 72 17.52 2.27 25.90
C GLY A 72 17.93 1.02 26.68
N ASP A 73 19.07 0.40 26.42
CA ASP A 73 19.44 -0.89 27.01
C ASP A 73 19.66 -0.82 28.52
N GLY A 74 19.93 0.35 29.08
CA GLY A 74 20.02 0.58 30.53
C GLY A 74 18.67 0.87 31.23
N ASN A 75 17.56 0.93 30.50
CA ASN A 75 16.24 1.24 31.03
C ASN A 75 15.40 -0.04 31.20
N ILE A 76 14.97 -0.33 32.44
CA ILE A 76 14.15 -1.51 32.78
C ILE A 76 12.83 -1.50 31.99
N LYS A 77 12.16 -0.34 31.84
CA LYS A 77 10.94 -0.26 31.03
C LYS A 77 11.20 -0.60 29.56
N ALA A 78 12.36 -0.22 29.02
CA ALA A 78 12.71 -0.49 27.64
C ALA A 78 13.19 -1.92 27.38
N THR A 79 13.72 -2.62 28.38
CA THR A 79 14.30 -3.96 28.23
C THR A 79 13.45 -5.09 28.80
N VAL A 80 12.57 -4.80 29.77
CA VAL A 80 11.74 -5.81 30.45
C VAL A 80 10.26 -5.54 30.27
N THR A 81 9.78 -4.32 30.59
CA THR A 81 8.34 -4.03 30.58
C THR A 81 7.80 -4.03 29.15
N TYR A 82 8.41 -3.24 28.24
CA TYR A 82 8.03 -3.08 26.84
C TYR A 82 9.05 -3.64 25.86
N GLY A 83 10.06 -4.31 26.35
CA GLY A 83 11.09 -4.99 25.59
C GLY A 83 11.32 -6.42 26.05
N THR A 84 12.29 -7.05 25.45
CA THR A 84 12.81 -8.37 25.81
C THR A 84 14.34 -8.30 25.92
N ASN A 85 14.98 -9.34 26.47
CA ASN A 85 16.44 -9.45 26.52
C ASN A 85 17.12 -9.47 25.12
N ARG A 86 16.35 -9.66 24.05
CA ARG A 86 16.82 -9.76 22.66
C ARG A 86 16.45 -8.55 21.80
N ALA A 87 15.42 -7.81 22.19
CA ALA A 87 14.93 -6.64 21.49
C ALA A 87 14.40 -5.63 22.49
N ASN A 88 15.01 -4.46 22.56
CA ASN A 88 14.51 -3.39 23.42
C ASN A 88 13.26 -2.72 22.80
N ALA A 89 12.54 -1.96 23.62
CA ALA A 89 11.29 -1.31 23.22
C ALA A 89 11.44 -0.38 22.00
N TYR A 90 12.58 0.29 21.83
CA TYR A 90 12.80 1.16 20.67
C TYR A 90 12.91 0.38 19.36
N LEU A 91 13.52 -0.81 19.37
CA LEU A 91 13.56 -1.68 18.19
C LEU A 91 12.18 -2.22 17.86
N ILE A 92 11.44 -2.65 18.89
CA ILE A 92 10.08 -3.16 18.75
C ILE A 92 9.14 -2.05 18.22
N ALA A 93 9.22 -0.84 18.80
CA ALA A 93 8.46 0.32 18.36
C ALA A 93 8.78 0.71 16.90
N GLU A 94 10.04 0.68 16.48
CA GLU A 94 10.42 0.96 15.08
C GLU A 94 9.80 -0.06 14.12
N ASN A 95 9.76 -1.34 14.51
CA ASN A 95 9.08 -2.36 13.70
C ASN A 95 7.57 -2.09 13.62
N ALA A 96 6.93 -1.73 14.75
CA ALA A 96 5.52 -1.38 14.79
C ALA A 96 5.20 -0.15 13.91
N LEU A 97 6.01 0.90 14.02
CA LEU A 97 5.90 2.12 13.20
C LEU A 97 5.96 1.81 11.69
N ASN A 98 6.78 0.86 11.29
CA ASN A 98 6.93 0.43 9.90
C ASN A 98 6.02 -0.76 9.51
N LEU A 99 5.03 -1.09 10.33
CA LEU A 99 4.08 -2.20 10.12
C LEU A 99 4.77 -3.56 9.92
N ARG A 100 5.91 -3.76 10.57
CA ARG A 100 6.67 -5.01 10.53
C ARG A 100 6.44 -5.77 11.82
N SER A 101 6.19 -7.06 11.71
CA SER A 101 6.19 -7.95 12.88
C SER A 101 7.62 -8.18 13.36
N THR A 102 7.84 -7.99 14.65
CA THR A 102 9.17 -8.21 15.24
C THR A 102 9.51 -9.70 15.21
N GLN A 103 10.64 -10.05 14.60
CA GLN A 103 11.16 -11.40 14.49
C GLN A 103 12.52 -11.49 15.17
N ILE A 104 12.69 -12.50 16.02
CA ILE A 104 13.97 -12.82 16.68
C ILE A 104 14.54 -14.07 16.02
N ARG A 105 15.79 -13.99 15.58
CA ARG A 105 16.49 -15.08 14.91
C ARG A 105 17.76 -15.44 15.66
N ASP A 106 18.04 -16.74 15.72
CA ASP A 106 19.28 -17.29 16.29
C ASP A 106 20.28 -17.59 15.18
N LYS A 107 21.53 -17.27 15.46
CA LYS A 107 22.65 -17.61 14.60
C LYS A 107 23.00 -19.07 14.85
N VAL A 108 22.82 -19.92 13.85
CA VAL A 108 23.19 -21.33 13.89
C VAL A 108 24.37 -21.55 12.94
N THR A 109 25.45 -22.11 13.46
CA THR A 109 26.63 -22.49 12.67
C THR A 109 26.57 -23.99 12.42
N ALA A 110 26.49 -24.42 11.17
CA ALA A 110 26.51 -25.82 10.80
C ALA A 110 27.93 -26.41 10.89
N ALA A 111 28.03 -27.74 10.83
CA ALA A 111 29.34 -28.44 10.95
C ALA A 111 30.31 -28.10 9.81
N ASP A 112 29.83 -27.62 8.68
CA ASP A 112 30.60 -27.14 7.51
C ASP A 112 31.09 -25.68 7.66
N GLY A 113 30.81 -25.02 8.80
CA GLY A 113 31.15 -23.63 9.05
C GLY A 113 30.16 -22.62 8.44
N SER A 114 29.12 -23.06 7.73
CA SER A 114 28.09 -22.18 7.20
C SER A 114 27.23 -21.60 8.31
N VAL A 115 26.87 -20.31 8.16
CA VAL A 115 26.06 -19.58 9.14
C VAL A 115 24.66 -19.38 8.58
N SER A 116 23.66 -19.88 9.31
CA SER A 116 22.24 -19.65 9.02
C SER A 116 21.54 -18.90 10.16
N TRP A 117 20.49 -18.16 9.83
CA TRP A 117 19.66 -17.45 10.80
C TRP A 117 18.30 -18.13 10.91
N VAL A 118 18.08 -18.84 12.01
CA VAL A 118 16.85 -19.61 12.27
C VAL A 118 15.91 -18.80 13.15
N LEU A 119 14.61 -18.80 12.82
CA LEU A 119 13.59 -18.08 13.59
C LEU A 119 13.42 -18.76 14.96
N ASN A 120 13.64 -17.98 16.03
CA ASN A 120 13.31 -18.38 17.38
C ASN A 120 11.83 -18.04 17.65
N LYS A 121 10.98 -19.06 17.67
CA LYS A 121 9.53 -18.90 17.79
C LYS A 121 9.13 -18.30 19.13
N GLU A 122 9.68 -18.77 20.23
CA GLU A 122 9.34 -18.32 21.59
C GLU A 122 9.76 -16.87 21.81
N ALA A 123 11.01 -16.52 21.50
CA ALA A 123 11.49 -15.14 21.60
C ALA A 123 10.76 -14.19 20.67
N THR A 124 10.35 -14.66 19.48
CA THR A 124 9.53 -13.90 18.54
C THR A 124 8.14 -13.63 19.09
N GLN A 125 7.49 -14.63 19.65
CA GLN A 125 6.16 -14.48 20.25
C GLN A 125 6.19 -13.49 21.42
N ALA A 126 7.20 -13.58 22.30
CA ALA A 126 7.38 -12.64 23.40
C ALA A 126 7.58 -11.20 22.89
N ALA A 127 8.39 -11.01 21.85
CA ALA A 127 8.61 -9.68 21.26
C ALA A 127 7.35 -9.11 20.58
N GLN A 128 6.55 -9.95 19.92
CA GLN A 128 5.29 -9.55 19.29
C GLN A 128 4.23 -9.17 20.33
N GLU A 129 4.19 -9.85 21.48
CA GLU A 129 3.33 -9.47 22.58
C GLU A 129 3.69 -8.08 23.13
N LYS A 130 4.99 -7.79 23.29
CA LYS A 130 5.45 -6.45 23.66
C LYS A 130 5.10 -5.40 22.59
N GLN A 131 5.19 -5.77 21.32
CA GLN A 131 4.79 -4.90 20.20
C GLN A 131 3.30 -4.56 20.29
N ARG A 132 2.43 -5.53 20.57
CA ARG A 132 1.01 -5.33 20.76
C ARG A 132 0.73 -4.37 21.92
N GLN A 133 1.37 -4.60 23.09
CA GLN A 133 1.23 -3.74 24.27
C GLN A 133 1.64 -2.28 23.97
N ILE A 134 2.73 -2.05 23.24
CA ILE A 134 3.15 -0.69 22.84
C ILE A 134 2.09 -0.05 21.94
N CYS A 135 1.50 -0.79 20.99
CA CYS A 135 0.46 -0.27 20.10
C CYS A 135 -0.82 0.09 20.87
N GLU A 136 -1.26 -0.73 21.81
CA GLU A 136 -2.42 -0.48 22.67
C GLU A 136 -2.19 0.78 23.54
N GLN A 137 -1.03 0.88 24.20
CA GLN A 137 -0.67 2.05 24.99
C GLN A 137 -0.65 3.34 24.16
N PHE A 138 -0.23 3.27 22.89
CA PHE A 138 -0.27 4.42 22.01
C PHE A 138 -1.70 4.88 21.69
N GLN A 139 -2.61 3.94 21.43
CA GLN A 139 -4.01 4.26 21.17
C GLN A 139 -4.67 4.97 22.36
N ASP A 140 -4.39 4.48 23.57
CA ASP A 140 -4.92 5.08 24.81
C ASP A 140 -4.30 6.45 25.11
N TRP A 141 -3.03 6.65 24.73
CA TRP A 141 -2.28 7.85 25.04
C TRP A 141 -2.55 9.00 24.09
N ILE A 142 -2.74 8.73 22.79
CA ILE A 142 -2.62 9.74 21.71
C ILE A 142 -3.63 10.89 21.86
N PHE A 143 -4.86 10.61 22.25
CA PHE A 143 -5.94 11.59 22.45
C PHE A 143 -6.22 11.94 23.90
N LYS A 144 -5.42 11.48 24.86
CA LYS A 144 -5.64 11.71 26.27
C LYS A 144 -5.47 13.19 26.67
N GLU A 145 -4.44 13.83 26.16
CA GLU A 145 -4.11 15.21 26.48
C GLU A 145 -4.88 16.16 25.55
N PRO A 146 -5.60 17.20 26.12
CA PRO A 146 -6.52 18.05 25.33
C PRO A 146 -5.86 18.85 24.20
N GLU A 147 -4.70 19.44 24.43
CA GLU A 147 -4.03 20.28 23.42
C GLU A 147 -3.55 19.40 22.24
N ARG A 148 -2.92 18.26 22.54
CA ARG A 148 -2.50 17.28 21.53
C ARG A 148 -3.69 16.75 20.74
N ARG A 149 -4.79 16.41 21.43
CA ARG A 149 -6.03 15.95 20.80
C ARG A 149 -6.58 16.98 19.82
N GLN A 150 -6.73 18.24 20.23
CA GLN A 150 -7.24 19.31 19.36
C GLN A 150 -6.37 19.51 18.13
N ARG A 151 -5.05 19.52 18.30
CA ARG A 151 -4.11 19.71 17.20
C ARG A 151 -4.14 18.53 16.22
N LEU A 152 -4.20 17.29 16.71
CA LEU A 152 -4.25 16.10 15.86
C LEU A 152 -5.60 15.99 15.13
N VAL A 153 -6.71 16.30 15.77
CA VAL A 153 -8.03 16.38 15.13
C VAL A 153 -8.04 17.42 14.01
N ALA A 154 -7.48 18.60 14.24
CA ALA A 154 -7.38 19.62 13.20
C ALA A 154 -6.52 19.15 12.00
N ILE A 155 -5.35 18.55 12.25
CA ILE A 155 -4.48 17.98 11.19
C ILE A 155 -5.21 16.90 10.41
N TYR A 156 -5.97 16.04 11.08
CA TYR A 156 -6.70 14.95 10.43
C TYR A 156 -7.81 15.51 9.53
N ASN A 157 -8.63 16.42 10.04
CA ASN A 157 -9.71 17.02 9.28
C ASN A 157 -9.17 17.80 8.06
N GLU A 158 -8.11 18.58 8.23
CA GLU A 158 -7.47 19.31 7.13
C GLU A 158 -6.95 18.36 6.04
N LYS A 159 -6.29 17.25 6.41
CA LYS A 159 -5.68 16.35 5.43
C LYS A 159 -6.63 15.35 4.79
N PHE A 160 -7.63 14.86 5.53
CA PHE A 160 -8.43 13.71 5.12
C PHE A 160 -9.93 13.96 5.08
N ASN A 161 -10.42 15.02 5.72
CA ASN A 161 -11.83 15.35 5.76
C ASN A 161 -12.17 16.65 5.01
N ALA A 162 -11.18 17.29 4.38
CA ALA A 162 -11.38 18.51 3.57
C ALA A 162 -11.86 18.21 2.13
N LEU A 163 -11.93 16.94 1.73
CA LEU A 163 -12.34 16.53 0.39
C LEU A 163 -13.61 15.71 0.46
N ARG A 164 -14.61 16.11 -0.33
CA ARG A 164 -15.77 15.27 -0.56
C ARG A 164 -15.51 14.35 -1.75
N PRO A 165 -15.43 13.02 -1.58
CA PRO A 165 -15.30 12.10 -2.68
C PRO A 165 -16.46 12.25 -3.66
N ARG A 166 -16.16 12.15 -4.95
CA ARG A 166 -17.21 12.13 -5.97
C ARG A 166 -18.06 10.86 -5.80
N GLU A 167 -19.35 11.04 -5.71
CA GLU A 167 -20.32 9.95 -5.73
C GLU A 167 -20.67 9.60 -7.19
N TYR A 168 -20.79 8.31 -7.45
CA TYR A 168 -21.15 7.81 -8.77
C TYR A 168 -22.49 7.10 -8.67
N ASP A 169 -23.45 7.51 -9.51
CA ASP A 169 -24.73 6.85 -9.64
C ASP A 169 -24.75 6.05 -10.94
N GLY A 170 -24.91 4.74 -10.82
CA GLY A 170 -25.00 3.80 -11.93
C GLY A 170 -26.42 3.37 -12.27
N SER A 171 -27.45 3.95 -11.66
CA SER A 171 -28.84 3.56 -11.85
C SER A 171 -29.33 3.67 -13.31
N HIS A 172 -28.73 4.56 -14.10
CA HIS A 172 -29.00 4.78 -15.51
C HIS A 172 -28.37 3.77 -16.47
N LEU A 173 -27.42 2.95 -15.96
CA LEU A 173 -26.65 2.01 -16.79
C LEU A 173 -27.54 0.86 -17.26
N LYS A 174 -27.34 0.48 -18.52
CA LYS A 174 -27.97 -0.69 -19.14
C LYS A 174 -26.88 -1.60 -19.68
N PHE A 175 -27.07 -2.89 -19.54
CA PHE A 175 -26.08 -3.91 -19.88
C PHE A 175 -26.59 -4.84 -20.99
N PRO A 176 -26.59 -4.38 -22.26
CA PRO A 176 -27.00 -5.22 -23.37
C PRO A 176 -26.13 -6.47 -23.48
N GLY A 177 -26.78 -7.64 -23.68
CA GLY A 177 -26.11 -8.93 -23.79
C GLY A 177 -25.80 -9.60 -22.46
N MET A 178 -26.07 -8.94 -21.33
CA MET A 178 -25.99 -9.57 -20.01
C MET A 178 -27.13 -10.57 -19.81
N ASN A 179 -26.90 -11.61 -19.06
CA ASN A 179 -27.91 -12.61 -18.70
C ASN A 179 -29.09 -11.94 -17.98
N PRO A 180 -30.33 -12.03 -18.54
CA PRO A 180 -31.49 -11.36 -17.99
C PRO A 180 -31.97 -11.90 -16.63
N GLU A 181 -31.53 -13.10 -16.24
CA GLU A 181 -31.84 -13.69 -14.94
C GLU A 181 -30.98 -13.08 -13.80
N ILE A 182 -29.92 -12.36 -14.15
CA ILE A 182 -29.01 -11.75 -13.17
C ILE A 182 -29.30 -10.25 -13.05
N THR A 183 -29.57 -9.82 -11.83
CA THR A 183 -29.77 -8.39 -11.53
C THR A 183 -28.59 -7.88 -10.69
N LEU A 184 -27.93 -6.84 -11.17
CA LEU A 184 -26.85 -6.17 -10.43
C LEU A 184 -27.43 -5.34 -9.29
N ARG A 185 -26.76 -5.38 -8.14
CA ARG A 185 -27.15 -4.60 -6.96
C ARG A 185 -26.77 -3.11 -7.11
N PRO A 186 -27.42 -2.18 -6.39
CA PRO A 186 -27.13 -0.74 -6.52
C PRO A 186 -25.65 -0.39 -6.31
N HIS A 187 -24.97 -0.99 -5.34
CA HIS A 187 -23.54 -0.74 -5.11
C HIS A 187 -22.68 -1.24 -6.28
N GLN A 188 -23.06 -2.33 -6.95
CA GLN A 188 -22.36 -2.82 -8.14
C GLN A 188 -22.55 -1.88 -9.33
N LEU A 189 -23.75 -1.35 -9.52
CA LEU A 189 -24.03 -0.33 -10.55
C LEU A 189 -23.18 0.92 -10.33
N ASN A 190 -23.11 1.40 -9.08
CA ASN A 190 -22.30 2.55 -8.72
C ASN A 190 -20.79 2.29 -8.91
N ALA A 191 -20.32 1.09 -8.58
CA ALA A 191 -18.94 0.68 -8.84
C ALA A 191 -18.60 0.67 -10.34
N ILE A 192 -19.51 0.14 -11.17
CA ILE A 192 -19.36 0.14 -12.62
C ILE A 192 -19.34 1.57 -13.16
N ALA A 193 -20.25 2.44 -12.70
CA ALA A 193 -20.24 3.87 -13.06
C ALA A 193 -18.91 4.52 -12.70
N HIS A 194 -18.37 4.22 -11.50
CA HIS A 194 -17.05 4.72 -11.08
C HIS A 194 -15.94 4.26 -12.03
N VAL A 195 -15.96 3.00 -12.48
CA VAL A 195 -14.98 2.47 -13.43
C VAL A 195 -15.13 3.10 -14.83
N LEU A 196 -16.35 3.41 -15.25
CA LEU A 196 -16.62 4.02 -16.57
C LEU A 196 -16.23 5.49 -16.62
N TYR A 197 -16.49 6.25 -15.57
CA TYR A 197 -16.24 7.69 -15.50
C TYR A 197 -14.93 8.08 -14.84
N GLY A 198 -14.27 7.13 -14.15
CA GLY A 198 -12.95 7.32 -13.53
C GLY A 198 -11.80 6.88 -14.43
N ASN A 199 -10.57 7.27 -14.06
CA ASN A 199 -9.36 6.78 -14.73
C ASN A 199 -8.90 5.45 -14.11
N ASN A 200 -8.27 5.52 -12.93
CA ASN A 200 -7.87 4.37 -12.14
C ASN A 200 -8.80 4.26 -10.92
N VAL A 201 -9.32 3.09 -10.67
CA VAL A 201 -10.31 2.87 -9.61
C VAL A 201 -9.86 1.73 -8.71
N LEU A 202 -9.99 1.92 -7.40
CA LEU A 202 -9.84 0.87 -6.39
C LEU A 202 -11.23 0.49 -5.87
N LEU A 203 -11.69 -0.74 -6.18
CA LEU A 203 -12.93 -1.30 -5.64
C LEU A 203 -12.59 -2.12 -4.39
N ALA A 204 -12.61 -1.47 -3.23
CA ALA A 204 -12.28 -2.05 -1.92
C ALA A 204 -13.52 -2.64 -1.21
N HIS A 205 -14.45 -3.22 -1.95
CA HIS A 205 -15.64 -3.87 -1.38
C HIS A 205 -15.26 -5.12 -0.58
N GLU A 206 -16.08 -5.44 0.42
CA GLU A 206 -15.92 -6.65 1.24
C GLU A 206 -16.01 -7.94 0.42
N VAL A 207 -15.57 -9.05 1.01
CA VAL A 207 -15.69 -10.37 0.41
C VAL A 207 -17.18 -10.71 0.30
N GLY A 208 -17.61 -11.21 -0.88
CA GLY A 208 -19.03 -11.53 -1.14
C GLY A 208 -19.85 -10.38 -1.74
N ALA A 209 -19.32 -9.17 -1.90
CA ALA A 209 -20.02 -8.05 -2.54
C ALA A 209 -20.27 -8.23 -4.06
N GLY A 210 -19.67 -9.26 -4.68
CA GLY A 210 -19.83 -9.55 -6.11
C GLY A 210 -18.87 -8.78 -7.01
N LYS A 211 -17.65 -8.51 -6.55
CA LYS A 211 -16.61 -7.79 -7.34
C LYS A 211 -16.35 -8.39 -8.72
N THR A 212 -16.48 -9.71 -8.88
CA THR A 212 -16.34 -10.36 -10.19
C THR A 212 -17.33 -9.80 -11.20
N TYR A 213 -18.58 -9.64 -10.80
CA TYR A 213 -19.60 -9.06 -11.67
C TYR A 213 -19.33 -7.59 -11.98
N GLU A 214 -18.83 -6.82 -11.03
CA GLU A 214 -18.40 -5.44 -11.25
C GLU A 214 -17.28 -5.35 -12.29
N MET A 215 -16.25 -6.22 -12.18
CA MET A 215 -15.15 -6.27 -13.14
C MET A 215 -15.61 -6.68 -14.53
N VAL A 216 -16.40 -7.75 -14.64
CA VAL A 216 -16.87 -8.29 -15.91
C VAL A 216 -17.83 -7.32 -16.60
N ALA A 217 -18.82 -6.79 -15.88
CA ALA A 217 -19.77 -5.84 -16.45
C ALA A 217 -19.07 -4.53 -16.87
N SER A 218 -18.10 -4.05 -16.08
CA SER A 218 -17.30 -2.87 -16.47
C SER A 218 -16.47 -3.14 -17.72
N ALA A 219 -15.90 -4.34 -17.87
CA ALA A 219 -15.11 -4.73 -19.04
C ALA A 219 -15.97 -4.72 -20.31
N MET A 220 -17.12 -5.35 -20.24
CA MET A 220 -18.04 -5.45 -21.36
C MET A 220 -18.61 -4.09 -21.74
N GLU A 221 -18.97 -3.26 -20.75
CA GLU A 221 -19.52 -1.94 -21.00
C GLU A 221 -18.46 -0.98 -21.56
N LYS A 222 -17.20 -1.03 -21.09
CA LYS A 222 -16.08 -0.27 -21.70
C LYS A 222 -15.88 -0.64 -23.16
N LYS A 223 -15.96 -1.93 -23.50
CA LYS A 223 -15.87 -2.37 -24.91
C LYS A 223 -17.06 -1.88 -25.72
N ARG A 224 -18.29 -2.03 -25.21
CA ARG A 224 -19.51 -1.56 -25.89
C ARG A 224 -19.48 -0.07 -26.17
N LEU A 225 -18.96 0.74 -25.24
CA LEU A 225 -18.82 2.19 -25.38
C LEU A 225 -17.60 2.61 -26.23
N GLY A 226 -16.81 1.66 -26.72
CA GLY A 226 -15.62 1.95 -27.52
C GLY A 226 -14.46 2.54 -26.71
N LEU A 227 -14.51 2.47 -25.38
CA LEU A 227 -13.45 2.96 -24.49
C LEU A 227 -12.24 2.02 -24.45
N CYS A 228 -12.44 0.75 -24.82
CA CYS A 228 -11.36 -0.22 -24.99
C CYS A 228 -11.75 -1.25 -26.04
N ASN A 229 -10.76 -1.89 -26.66
CA ASN A 229 -10.99 -2.96 -27.64
C ASN A 229 -11.02 -4.34 -26.97
N LYS A 230 -10.24 -4.52 -25.90
CA LYS A 230 -10.09 -5.79 -25.16
C LYS A 230 -9.78 -5.47 -23.71
N THR A 231 -10.32 -6.28 -22.79
CA THR A 231 -10.02 -6.16 -21.37
C THR A 231 -9.15 -7.30 -20.91
N LEU A 232 -8.07 -7.00 -20.19
CA LEU A 232 -7.24 -8.00 -19.54
C LEU A 232 -7.59 -8.07 -18.05
N ILE A 233 -8.05 -9.22 -17.58
CA ILE A 233 -8.34 -9.49 -16.18
C ILE A 233 -7.23 -10.36 -15.61
N VAL A 234 -6.50 -9.83 -14.63
CA VAL A 234 -5.41 -10.52 -13.95
C VAL A 234 -5.87 -10.97 -12.57
N VAL A 235 -5.84 -12.29 -12.34
CA VAL A 235 -6.32 -12.89 -11.09
C VAL A 235 -5.28 -13.86 -10.51
N PRO A 236 -5.41 -14.28 -9.24
CA PRO A 236 -4.65 -15.40 -8.70
C PRO A 236 -4.78 -16.64 -9.58
N ASN A 237 -3.69 -17.39 -9.78
CA ASN A 237 -3.63 -18.48 -10.77
C ASN A 237 -4.72 -19.55 -10.63
N HIS A 238 -5.20 -19.80 -9.41
CA HIS A 238 -6.24 -20.79 -9.13
C HIS A 238 -7.66 -20.28 -9.42
N LEU A 239 -7.83 -18.97 -9.67
CA LEU A 239 -9.13 -18.34 -9.94
C LEU A 239 -9.38 -18.08 -11.44
N THR A 240 -8.46 -18.42 -12.32
CA THR A 240 -8.58 -18.10 -13.75
C THR A 240 -9.79 -18.78 -14.42
N GLU A 241 -10.03 -20.05 -14.12
CA GLU A 241 -11.16 -20.81 -14.66
C GLU A 241 -12.48 -20.36 -14.04
N GLN A 242 -12.50 -20.11 -12.73
CA GLN A 242 -13.67 -19.57 -12.04
C GLN A 242 -14.07 -18.22 -12.62
N MET A 243 -13.11 -17.30 -12.79
CA MET A 243 -13.35 -15.98 -13.38
C MET A 243 -13.99 -16.08 -14.78
N ALA A 244 -13.48 -16.99 -15.61
CA ALA A 244 -14.02 -17.20 -16.94
C ALA A 244 -15.45 -17.78 -16.90
N SER A 245 -15.70 -18.73 -16.01
CA SER A 245 -17.04 -19.34 -15.84
C SER A 245 -18.06 -18.31 -15.35
N GLU A 246 -17.70 -17.48 -14.37
CA GLU A 246 -18.56 -16.41 -13.87
C GLU A 246 -18.80 -15.33 -14.95
N ALA A 247 -17.78 -15.03 -15.75
CA ALA A 247 -17.92 -14.10 -16.87
C ALA A 247 -18.88 -14.63 -17.96
N LEU A 248 -18.81 -15.92 -18.30
CA LEU A 248 -19.74 -16.56 -19.23
C LEU A 248 -21.14 -16.69 -18.64
N LEU A 249 -21.28 -16.90 -17.33
CA LEU A 249 -22.58 -16.90 -16.68
C LEU A 249 -23.27 -15.52 -16.79
N LEU A 250 -22.48 -14.45 -16.61
CA LEU A 250 -22.99 -13.06 -16.68
C LEU A 250 -23.21 -12.62 -18.14
N TYR A 251 -22.30 -12.98 -19.06
CA TYR A 251 -22.39 -12.68 -20.50
C TYR A 251 -22.22 -13.95 -21.33
N PRO A 252 -23.28 -14.69 -21.62
CA PRO A 252 -23.21 -15.98 -22.28
C PRO A 252 -22.56 -15.97 -23.68
N ASN A 253 -22.63 -14.82 -24.36
CA ASN A 253 -22.10 -14.66 -25.72
C ASN A 253 -20.69 -14.03 -25.73
N ALA A 254 -20.04 -13.84 -24.58
CA ALA A 254 -18.73 -13.19 -24.52
C ALA A 254 -17.62 -14.11 -25.06
N GLU A 255 -16.74 -13.56 -25.90
CA GLU A 255 -15.54 -14.25 -26.38
C GLU A 255 -14.41 -14.10 -25.35
N ILE A 256 -14.16 -15.17 -24.58
CA ILE A 256 -13.18 -15.15 -23.48
C ILE A 256 -11.98 -16.03 -23.82
N LEU A 257 -10.77 -15.45 -23.66
CA LEU A 257 -9.53 -16.17 -23.75
C LEU A 257 -8.95 -16.42 -22.35
N VAL A 258 -8.85 -17.67 -21.93
CA VAL A 258 -8.21 -18.05 -20.65
C VAL A 258 -6.78 -18.50 -20.91
N ALA A 259 -5.83 -17.84 -20.27
CA ALA A 259 -4.42 -18.22 -20.37
C ALA A 259 -4.10 -19.48 -19.56
N LYS A 260 -3.47 -20.46 -20.21
CA LYS A 260 -3.01 -21.72 -19.59
C LYS A 260 -1.52 -21.65 -19.25
N LYS A 261 -1.07 -22.46 -18.30
CA LYS A 261 0.37 -22.57 -17.96
C LYS A 261 1.25 -22.93 -19.17
N THR A 262 0.70 -23.72 -20.09
CA THR A 262 1.38 -24.15 -21.33
C THR A 262 1.63 -23.00 -22.30
N ASP A 263 0.77 -21.99 -22.32
CA ASP A 263 0.88 -20.83 -23.22
C ASP A 263 2.08 -19.94 -22.87
N PHE A 264 2.54 -19.99 -21.61
CA PHE A 264 3.69 -19.23 -21.11
C PHE A 264 5.00 -20.01 -21.09
N LYS A 265 5.07 -21.21 -21.67
CA LYS A 265 6.34 -21.86 -22.00
C LYS A 265 7.09 -21.04 -23.03
N LYS A 266 8.42 -21.08 -22.98
CA LYS A 266 9.31 -20.24 -23.84
C LYS A 266 8.93 -20.33 -25.33
N GLU A 267 8.53 -21.51 -25.78
CA GLU A 267 8.19 -21.81 -27.17
C GLU A 267 6.82 -21.23 -27.60
N ASN A 268 5.87 -21.17 -26.67
CA ASN A 268 4.47 -20.82 -26.95
C ASN A 268 4.15 -19.34 -26.67
N ARG A 269 4.95 -18.66 -25.84
CA ARG A 269 4.66 -17.30 -25.37
C ARG A 269 4.47 -16.30 -26.51
N LYS A 270 5.32 -16.33 -27.53
CA LYS A 270 5.19 -15.46 -28.70
C LYS A 270 3.88 -15.70 -29.45
N LYS A 271 3.50 -16.97 -29.65
CA LYS A 271 2.23 -17.36 -30.30
C LYS A 271 1.02 -16.89 -29.48
N PHE A 272 1.08 -17.04 -28.16
CA PHE A 272 0.01 -16.59 -27.27
C PHE A 272 -0.13 -15.05 -27.29
N CYS A 273 0.95 -14.31 -27.21
CA CYS A 273 0.92 -12.84 -27.34
C CYS A 273 0.38 -12.40 -28.70
N ALA A 274 0.76 -13.06 -29.78
CA ALA A 274 0.23 -12.79 -31.10
C ALA A 274 -1.28 -13.07 -31.17
N ARG A 275 -1.75 -14.19 -30.58
CA ARG A 275 -3.17 -14.52 -30.47
C ARG A 275 -3.96 -13.46 -29.71
N ILE A 276 -3.42 -12.95 -28.61
CA ILE A 276 -4.02 -11.83 -27.86
C ILE A 276 -4.09 -10.58 -28.76
N ALA A 277 -3.04 -10.27 -29.48
CA ALA A 277 -2.97 -9.07 -30.32
C ALA A 277 -3.96 -9.11 -31.48
N THR A 278 -4.08 -10.25 -32.19
CA THR A 278 -4.84 -10.39 -33.43
C THR A 278 -6.28 -10.90 -33.21
N GLY A 279 -6.55 -11.65 -32.14
CA GLY A 279 -7.88 -12.20 -31.86
C GLY A 279 -8.88 -11.13 -31.43
N ASN A 280 -10.16 -11.35 -31.71
CA ASN A 280 -11.24 -10.42 -31.30
C ASN A 280 -11.91 -10.90 -30.01
N TYR A 281 -11.18 -10.91 -28.90
CA TYR A 281 -11.71 -11.28 -27.60
C TYR A 281 -12.34 -10.12 -26.87
N ASP A 282 -13.34 -10.37 -26.06
CA ASP A 282 -13.93 -9.39 -25.14
C ASP A 282 -13.09 -9.29 -23.87
N ILE A 283 -12.76 -10.46 -23.31
CA ILE A 283 -12.04 -10.58 -22.06
C ILE A 283 -10.90 -11.59 -22.23
N ILE A 284 -9.75 -11.25 -21.68
CA ILE A 284 -8.59 -12.15 -21.57
C ILE A 284 -8.32 -12.34 -20.08
N VAL A 285 -8.41 -13.57 -19.59
CA VAL A 285 -8.14 -13.92 -18.19
C VAL A 285 -6.75 -14.54 -18.07
N ILE A 286 -5.93 -13.98 -17.20
CA ILE A 286 -4.54 -14.40 -16.99
C ILE A 286 -4.21 -14.47 -15.50
N GLY A 287 -3.41 -15.45 -15.12
CA GLY A 287 -2.90 -15.56 -13.74
C GLY A 287 -1.73 -14.61 -13.46
N HIS A 288 -1.57 -14.14 -12.21
CA HIS A 288 -0.51 -13.24 -11.79
C HIS A 288 0.88 -13.71 -12.23
N SER A 289 1.23 -14.97 -11.93
CA SER A 289 2.57 -15.50 -12.27
C SER A 289 2.83 -15.64 -13.78
N GLN A 290 1.78 -15.61 -14.58
CA GLN A 290 1.86 -15.61 -16.04
C GLN A 290 1.98 -14.17 -16.56
N PHE A 291 1.24 -13.26 -15.98
CA PHE A 291 1.31 -11.84 -16.30
C PHE A 291 2.72 -11.27 -16.05
N GLU A 292 3.36 -11.62 -14.94
CA GLU A 292 4.73 -11.23 -14.61
C GLU A 292 5.77 -11.69 -15.65
N LYS A 293 5.46 -12.73 -16.42
CA LYS A 293 6.35 -13.23 -17.50
C LYS A 293 6.22 -12.47 -18.80
N ILE A 294 5.29 -11.54 -18.92
CA ILE A 294 5.19 -10.67 -20.11
C ILE A 294 6.26 -9.57 -19.94
N PRO A 295 7.33 -9.60 -20.74
CA PRO A 295 8.40 -8.63 -20.57
C PRO A 295 7.95 -7.25 -21.05
N LEU A 296 8.26 -6.23 -20.29
CA LEU A 296 8.30 -4.87 -20.79
C LEU A 296 9.50 -4.74 -21.74
N SER A 297 9.37 -3.91 -22.76
CA SER A 297 10.54 -3.61 -23.61
C SER A 297 11.65 -2.99 -22.74
N ALA A 298 12.91 -3.30 -23.06
CA ALA A 298 14.06 -2.79 -22.33
C ALA A 298 14.08 -1.25 -22.31
N GLU A 299 13.69 -0.62 -23.42
CA GLU A 299 13.54 0.83 -23.54
C GLU A 299 12.53 1.40 -22.53
N ARG A 300 11.37 0.75 -22.37
CA ARG A 300 10.35 1.18 -21.37
C ARG A 300 10.83 0.98 -19.95
N GLN A 301 11.55 -0.11 -19.68
CA GLN A 301 12.12 -0.35 -18.34
C GLN A 301 13.18 0.71 -18.03
N ASN A 302 14.06 1.02 -18.98
CA ASN A 302 15.07 2.07 -18.84
C ASN A 302 14.41 3.43 -18.60
N MET A 303 13.43 3.78 -19.43
CA MET A 303 12.71 5.06 -19.32
C MET A 303 11.99 5.20 -17.96
N TYR A 304 11.39 4.11 -17.47
CA TYR A 304 10.72 4.10 -16.18
C TYR A 304 11.70 4.27 -15.00
N LEU A 305 12.84 3.54 -15.03
CA LEU A 305 13.87 3.66 -14.01
C LEU A 305 14.54 5.04 -14.05
N GLN A 306 14.80 5.58 -15.25
CA GLN A 306 15.36 6.92 -15.39
C GLN A 306 14.42 7.97 -14.81
N ARG A 307 13.13 7.92 -15.14
CA ARG A 307 12.13 8.83 -14.58
C ARG A 307 12.08 8.77 -13.06
N GLN A 308 12.11 7.58 -12.46
CA GLN A 308 12.17 7.44 -11.01
C GLN A 308 13.45 8.06 -10.41
N ILE A 309 14.59 7.95 -11.09
CA ILE A 309 15.84 8.54 -10.64
C ILE A 309 15.73 10.07 -10.70
N ASP A 310 15.17 10.63 -11.77
CA ASP A 310 15.00 12.06 -11.98
C ASP A 310 14.04 12.65 -10.91
N ASP A 311 12.90 11.99 -10.67
CA ASP A 311 11.97 12.37 -9.61
C ASP A 311 12.64 12.40 -8.20
N VAL A 312 13.51 11.43 -7.92
CA VAL A 312 14.27 11.41 -6.64
C VAL A 312 15.32 12.54 -6.59
N ILE A 313 15.96 12.85 -7.71
CA ILE A 313 16.93 13.96 -7.80
C ILE A 313 16.23 15.29 -7.55
N ASP A 314 15.09 15.53 -8.19
CA ASP A 314 14.32 16.77 -8.04
C ASP A 314 13.84 16.94 -6.58
N GLN A 315 13.38 15.87 -5.96
CA GLN A 315 12.99 15.89 -4.55
C GLN A 315 14.19 16.16 -3.62
N ILE A 316 15.37 15.58 -3.88
CA ILE A 316 16.59 15.88 -3.11
C ILE A 316 16.95 17.36 -3.26
N ALA A 317 16.85 17.94 -4.46
CA ALA A 317 17.13 19.36 -4.70
C ALA A 317 16.15 20.26 -3.93
N LEU A 318 14.86 19.93 -3.96
CA LEU A 318 13.81 20.64 -3.22
C LEU A 318 14.06 20.59 -1.70
N LEU A 319 14.39 19.42 -1.15
CA LEU A 319 14.66 19.24 0.28
C LEU A 319 15.93 19.98 0.72
N LYS A 320 16.96 20.03 -0.12
CA LYS A 320 18.18 20.82 0.15
C LYS A 320 17.89 22.32 0.16
N SER A 321 17.04 22.80 -0.74
CA SER A 321 16.65 24.22 -0.80
C SER A 321 15.77 24.66 0.40
N SER A 322 14.92 23.75 0.89
CA SER A 322 14.03 24.00 2.04
C SER A 322 14.67 23.80 3.41
N ARG A 323 15.99 23.52 3.47
CA ARG A 323 16.72 23.19 4.71
C ARG A 323 16.11 22.01 5.48
N ALA A 324 15.52 21.06 4.76
CA ALA A 324 14.94 19.85 5.34
C ALA A 324 16.02 18.97 6.03
N GLU A 325 15.55 18.09 6.90
CA GLU A 325 16.41 17.22 7.71
C GLU A 325 17.38 16.38 6.87
N ASN A 326 18.64 16.39 7.25
CA ASN A 326 19.73 15.64 6.60
C ASN A 326 19.46 14.13 6.52
N PHE A 327 18.63 13.59 7.42
CA PHE A 327 18.24 12.20 7.44
C PHE A 327 17.42 11.81 6.20
N THR A 328 16.38 12.56 5.88
CA THR A 328 15.53 12.34 4.70
C THR A 328 16.35 12.41 3.42
N ILE A 329 17.24 13.39 3.31
CA ILE A 329 18.15 13.54 2.16
C ILE A 329 19.05 12.31 2.00
N LYS A 330 19.69 11.82 3.08
CA LYS A 330 20.54 10.62 3.04
C LYS A 330 19.77 9.37 2.63
N GLN A 331 18.53 9.23 3.05
CA GLN A 331 17.70 8.09 2.69
C GLN A 331 17.33 8.12 1.19
N MET A 332 16.99 9.29 0.68
CA MET A 332 16.72 9.48 -0.75
C MET A 332 17.97 9.24 -1.62
N GLU A 333 19.13 9.67 -1.16
CA GLU A 333 20.40 9.37 -1.85
C GLU A 333 20.69 7.85 -1.90
N ARG A 334 20.34 7.09 -0.86
CA ARG A 334 20.42 5.62 -0.87
C ARG A 334 19.46 5.02 -1.90
N THR A 335 18.22 5.49 -1.94
CA THR A 335 17.21 5.06 -2.92
C THR A 335 17.70 5.35 -4.35
N ARG A 336 18.23 6.55 -4.62
CA ARG A 336 18.84 6.91 -5.91
C ARG A 336 19.94 5.94 -6.31
N LYS A 337 20.86 5.63 -5.39
CA LYS A 337 21.95 4.66 -5.65
C LYS A 337 21.43 3.26 -5.99
N GLN A 338 20.36 2.81 -5.32
CA GLN A 338 19.74 1.51 -5.60
C GLN A 338 19.07 1.47 -6.98
N LEU A 339 18.35 2.54 -7.35
CA LEU A 339 17.71 2.65 -8.66
C LEU A 339 18.76 2.70 -9.77
N LYS A 340 19.84 3.47 -9.58
CA LYS A 340 20.94 3.54 -10.54
C LYS A 340 21.61 2.19 -10.76
N LYS A 341 21.89 1.43 -9.70
CA LYS A 341 22.41 0.05 -9.81
C LYS A 341 21.46 -0.89 -10.57
N LYS A 342 20.14 -0.70 -10.46
CA LYS A 342 19.18 -1.49 -11.24
C LYS A 342 19.22 -1.11 -12.72
N LEU A 343 19.34 0.17 -13.02
CA LEU A 343 19.47 0.67 -14.39
C LEU A 343 20.75 0.16 -15.05
N ASP A 344 21.89 0.26 -14.36
CA ASP A 344 23.18 -0.23 -14.83
C ASP A 344 23.12 -1.73 -15.16
N LYS A 345 22.56 -2.54 -14.25
CA LYS A 345 22.35 -3.99 -14.48
C LYS A 345 21.45 -4.30 -15.69
N LEU A 346 20.46 -3.47 -15.95
CA LEU A 346 19.58 -3.66 -17.10
C LEU A 346 20.31 -3.34 -18.40
N ASN A 347 21.17 -2.31 -18.39
CA ASN A 347 21.99 -1.93 -19.53
C ASN A 347 23.11 -2.95 -19.82
N ASP A 348 23.70 -3.56 -18.78
CA ASP A 348 24.73 -4.61 -18.93
C ASP A 348 24.17 -5.94 -19.45
N GLN A 349 22.85 -6.14 -19.44
CA GLN A 349 22.17 -7.34 -19.97
C GLN A 349 21.69 -7.19 -21.43
N GLN A 350 21.91 -6.03 -22.03
CA GLN A 350 21.63 -5.73 -23.44
C GLN A 350 22.88 -5.91 -24.30
#